data_5b0796102b2e9a17bd8c87070daddd44
#
_entry.id   5b0796102b2e9a17bd8c87070daddd44
#
_cell.length_a   1.000
_cell.length_b   1.000
_cell.length_c   1.000
_cell.angle_alpha   90.00
_cell.angle_beta   90.00
_cell.angle_gamma   90.00
#
_symmetry.space_group_name_H-M   'P 1'
#
loop_
_entity.id
_entity.type
_entity.pdbx_description
1 polymer ?
#
loop_
_entity_poly.entity_id
_entity_poly.type
_entity_poly.pdbx_seq_one_letter_code
_entity_poly.pdbx_strand_id
1 'polypeptide(L)'
;MRYVLATPKNEVVPLPDGRTRQARELYAIVPEETFERRSCADGAKGPREYDWADVQLAPTAQGLERHLLIRRSTVPNRKDKKPGELIREIAYFLCHTAPGVTMAELVIAAGQRWMVEESFQVAKGQVGLDEHEVRKWCSWYRHTTVCMLAMAFLIAVRSRLIPPQPPTLGPRP
;
A
#
# COMPACT_ATOMS: atom_id res chain seq x y z
N MET A 1 -10.40 -10.17 13.17
CA MET A 1 -9.41 -9.08 13.03
C MET A 1 -9.50 -8.55 11.61
N ARG A 2 -9.51 -7.21 11.42
CA ARG A 2 -9.56 -6.56 10.10
C ARG A 2 -8.16 -6.16 9.69
N TYR A 3 -7.78 -6.38 8.44
CA TYR A 3 -6.45 -6.01 7.93
C TYR A 3 -6.40 -5.95 6.40
N VAL A 4 -5.40 -5.25 5.89
CA VAL A 4 -4.95 -5.27 4.49
C VAL A 4 -3.46 -5.58 4.51
N LEU A 5 -3.07 -6.74 4.01
CA LEU A 5 -1.69 -7.23 4.06
C LEU A 5 -1.18 -7.55 2.66
N ALA A 6 0.02 -7.06 2.33
CA ALA A 6 0.70 -7.49 1.11
C ALA A 6 0.98 -9.00 1.19
N THR A 7 0.67 -9.70 0.10
CA THR A 7 0.81 -11.15 0.01
C THR A 7 1.61 -11.54 -1.23
N PRO A 8 2.33 -12.68 -1.20
CA PRO A 8 3.10 -13.13 -2.34
C PRO A 8 2.19 -13.60 -3.50
N LYS A 9 2.70 -13.57 -4.72
CA LYS A 9 1.98 -13.98 -5.93
C LYS A 9 1.50 -15.43 -5.96
N ASN A 10 2.14 -16.28 -5.16
CA ASN A 10 1.82 -17.71 -5.01
C ASN A 10 0.93 -18.02 -3.79
N GLU A 11 0.41 -17.00 -3.10
CA GLU A 11 -0.57 -17.17 -2.04
C GLU A 11 -1.80 -17.88 -2.57
N VAL A 12 -2.25 -18.91 -1.85
CA VAL A 12 -3.42 -19.69 -2.20
C VAL A 12 -4.65 -19.13 -1.48
N VAL A 13 -5.63 -18.68 -2.25
CA VAL A 13 -6.84 -18.03 -1.73
C VAL A 13 -8.08 -18.87 -2.06
N PRO A 14 -9.05 -18.96 -1.14
CA PRO A 14 -10.30 -19.68 -1.36
C PRO A 14 -11.30 -18.82 -2.11
N LEU A 15 -11.94 -19.40 -3.12
CA LEU A 15 -13.00 -18.77 -3.91
C LEU A 15 -14.40 -19.07 -3.33
N PRO A 16 -15.41 -18.25 -3.65
CA PRO A 16 -16.79 -18.48 -3.21
C PRO A 16 -17.39 -19.82 -3.67
N ASP A 17 -16.88 -20.38 -4.77
CA ASP A 17 -17.30 -21.68 -5.33
C ASP A 17 -16.65 -22.90 -4.65
N GLY A 18 -15.88 -22.67 -3.57
CA GLY A 18 -15.20 -23.72 -2.81
C GLY A 18 -13.85 -24.16 -3.39
N ARG A 19 -13.45 -23.65 -4.56
CA ARG A 19 -12.13 -23.90 -5.14
C ARG A 19 -11.07 -23.00 -4.50
N THR A 20 -9.82 -23.36 -4.69
CA THR A 20 -8.68 -22.51 -4.33
C THR A 20 -7.86 -22.18 -5.56
N ARG A 21 -7.26 -20.97 -5.59
CA ARG A 21 -6.35 -20.54 -6.65
C ARG A 21 -5.21 -19.72 -6.08
N GLN A 22 -4.10 -19.67 -6.80
CA GLN A 22 -3.02 -18.75 -6.48
C GLN A 22 -3.38 -17.32 -6.93
N ALA A 23 -2.90 -16.32 -6.20
CA ALA A 23 -3.16 -14.91 -6.51
C ALA A 23 -2.78 -14.54 -7.96
N ARG A 24 -1.64 -15.07 -8.46
CA ARG A 24 -1.20 -14.86 -9.85
C ARG A 24 -2.16 -15.45 -10.90
N GLU A 25 -2.84 -16.56 -10.57
CA GLU A 25 -3.79 -17.19 -11.49
C GLU A 25 -5.07 -16.37 -11.58
N LEU A 26 -5.48 -15.77 -10.46
CA LEU A 26 -6.60 -14.83 -10.45
C LEU A 26 -6.30 -13.58 -11.29
N TYR A 27 -5.10 -13.01 -11.16
CA TYR A 27 -4.69 -11.90 -12.03
C TYR A 27 -4.81 -12.22 -13.52
N ALA A 28 -4.45 -13.45 -13.92
CA ALA A 28 -4.49 -13.87 -15.33
C ALA A 28 -5.91 -14.01 -15.91
N ILE A 29 -6.93 -14.17 -15.04
CA ILE A 29 -8.33 -14.36 -15.46
C ILE A 29 -9.24 -13.18 -15.14
N VAL A 30 -8.77 -12.21 -14.34
CA VAL A 30 -9.55 -10.98 -14.06
C VAL A 30 -9.68 -10.17 -15.36
N PRO A 31 -10.91 -9.82 -15.78
CA PRO A 31 -11.15 -9.01 -16.96
C PRO A 31 -10.47 -7.65 -16.88
N GLU A 32 -9.96 -7.15 -18.00
CA GLU A 32 -9.26 -5.86 -18.05
C GLU A 32 -10.15 -4.69 -17.60
N GLU A 33 -11.44 -4.74 -17.88
CA GLU A 33 -12.45 -3.76 -17.48
C GLU A 33 -12.71 -3.70 -15.97
N THR A 34 -12.27 -4.70 -15.21
CA THR A 34 -12.36 -4.71 -13.74
C THR A 34 -11.32 -3.78 -13.10
N PHE A 35 -10.26 -3.44 -13.86
CA PHE A 35 -9.23 -2.57 -13.33
C PHE A 35 -9.66 -1.10 -13.38
N GLU A 36 -9.68 -0.46 -12.21
CA GLU A 36 -9.97 0.96 -12.05
C GLU A 36 -8.70 1.72 -11.66
N ARG A 37 -8.47 2.87 -12.31
CA ARG A 37 -7.37 3.76 -11.93
C ARG A 37 -7.73 4.55 -10.70
N ARG A 38 -6.95 4.38 -9.63
CA ARG A 38 -7.15 5.07 -8.35
C ARG A 38 -5.81 5.47 -7.73
N SER A 39 -5.80 6.63 -7.08
CA SER A 39 -4.69 7.03 -6.22
C SER A 39 -4.82 6.36 -4.85
N CYS A 40 -3.73 5.82 -4.33
CA CYS A 40 -3.68 5.25 -2.99
C CYS A 40 -3.07 6.20 -1.94
N ALA A 41 -2.42 7.28 -2.37
CA ALA A 41 -1.85 8.33 -1.53
C ALA A 41 -1.31 9.46 -2.40
N ASP A 42 -1.06 10.62 -1.80
CA ASP A 42 -0.29 11.67 -2.42
C ASP A 42 1.21 11.39 -2.22
N GLY A 43 2.00 11.59 -3.26
CA GLY A 43 3.45 11.45 -3.21
C GLY A 43 4.15 12.78 -3.53
N ALA A 44 5.45 12.86 -3.30
CA ALA A 44 6.26 14.06 -3.57
C ALA A 44 6.24 14.51 -5.05
N LYS A 45 5.84 13.62 -5.97
CA LYS A 45 5.74 13.87 -7.42
C LYS A 45 4.28 13.90 -7.93
N GLY A 46 3.31 14.04 -7.04
CA GLY A 46 1.87 13.98 -7.35
C GLY A 46 1.19 12.69 -6.89
N PRO A 47 -0.10 12.51 -7.23
CA PRO A 47 -0.87 11.35 -6.82
C PRO A 47 -0.22 10.02 -7.26
N ARG A 48 -0.25 9.03 -6.37
CA ARG A 48 0.29 7.69 -6.64
C ARG A 48 -0.80 6.82 -7.24
N GLU A 49 -0.93 6.91 -8.53
CA GLU A 49 -1.95 6.20 -9.29
C GLU A 49 -1.48 4.81 -9.73
N TYR A 50 -2.39 3.86 -9.55
CA TYR A 50 -2.25 2.48 -10.02
C TYR A 50 -3.59 2.00 -10.57
N ASP A 51 -3.55 0.96 -11.39
CA ASP A 51 -4.75 0.24 -11.77
C ASP A 51 -5.01 -0.85 -10.73
N TRP A 52 -6.23 -0.87 -10.19
CA TRP A 52 -6.63 -1.75 -9.10
C TRP A 52 -7.81 -2.62 -9.50
N ALA A 53 -7.78 -3.89 -9.12
CA ALA A 53 -8.92 -4.80 -9.24
C ALA A 53 -9.20 -5.44 -7.88
N ASP A 54 -10.48 -5.60 -7.54
CA ASP A 54 -10.95 -6.28 -6.34
C ASP A 54 -11.60 -7.61 -6.71
N VAL A 55 -11.09 -8.69 -6.16
CA VAL A 55 -11.63 -10.03 -6.33
C VAL A 55 -12.18 -10.52 -5.00
N GLN A 56 -13.49 -10.69 -4.93
CA GLN A 56 -14.15 -11.22 -3.75
C GLN A 56 -13.79 -12.70 -3.54
N LEU A 57 -13.39 -13.03 -2.32
CA LEU A 57 -13.03 -14.38 -1.90
C LEU A 57 -14.12 -15.00 -1.01
N ALA A 58 -14.01 -16.30 -0.72
CA ALA A 58 -14.91 -16.94 0.24
C ALA A 58 -14.83 -16.24 1.60
N PRO A 59 -15.96 -15.88 2.23
CA PRO A 59 -15.96 -15.20 3.52
C PRO A 59 -15.36 -16.09 4.63
N THR A 60 -15.01 -15.46 5.75
CA THR A 60 -14.56 -16.23 6.92
C THR A 60 -15.74 -16.84 7.66
N ALA A 61 -15.49 -17.88 8.47
CA ALA A 61 -16.50 -18.46 9.37
C ALA A 61 -17.09 -17.45 10.37
N GLN A 62 -16.39 -16.34 10.62
CA GLN A 62 -16.82 -15.26 11.52
C GLN A 62 -17.59 -14.12 10.81
N GLY A 63 -17.97 -14.32 9.53
CA GLY A 63 -18.75 -13.34 8.77
C GLY A 63 -17.96 -12.11 8.28
N LEU A 64 -16.62 -12.17 8.32
CA LEU A 64 -15.80 -11.14 7.67
C LEU A 64 -15.71 -11.44 6.18
N GLU A 65 -15.79 -10.38 5.38
CA GLU A 65 -15.51 -10.46 3.96
C GLU A 65 -14.01 -10.57 3.72
N ARG A 66 -13.64 -11.33 2.69
CA ARG A 66 -12.27 -11.46 2.22
C ARG A 66 -12.18 -11.02 0.78
N HIS A 67 -11.12 -10.26 0.48
CA HIS A 67 -10.85 -9.80 -0.87
C HIS A 67 -9.39 -10.04 -1.22
N LEU A 68 -9.11 -10.32 -2.48
CA LEU A 68 -7.79 -10.18 -3.07
C LEU A 68 -7.77 -8.88 -3.86
N LEU A 69 -7.12 -7.85 -3.31
CA LEU A 69 -6.91 -6.59 -4.01
C LEU A 69 -5.63 -6.71 -4.84
N ILE A 70 -5.73 -6.49 -6.13
CA ILE A 70 -4.62 -6.57 -7.09
C ILE A 70 -4.26 -5.16 -7.53
N ARG A 71 -3.00 -4.78 -7.37
CA ARG A 71 -2.45 -3.50 -7.84
C ARG A 71 -1.54 -3.75 -9.03
N ARG A 72 -1.72 -2.98 -10.08
CA ARG A 72 -0.90 -3.00 -11.28
C ARG A 72 -0.32 -1.60 -11.54
N SER A 73 0.99 -1.52 -11.84
CA SER A 73 1.61 -0.26 -12.23
C SER A 73 1.01 0.28 -13.53
N THR A 74 0.76 1.59 -13.58
CA THR A 74 0.30 2.29 -14.79
C THR A 74 1.39 2.40 -15.85
N VAL A 75 2.67 2.36 -15.42
CA VAL A 75 3.85 2.45 -16.28
C VAL A 75 4.59 1.12 -16.29
N PRO A 76 4.98 0.59 -17.46
CA PRO A 76 5.79 -0.62 -17.54
C PRO A 76 7.15 -0.44 -16.85
N ASN A 77 7.60 -1.48 -16.12
CA ASN A 77 8.91 -1.47 -15.51
C ASN A 77 10.01 -1.60 -16.59
N ARG A 78 10.93 -0.64 -16.62
CA ARG A 78 12.03 -0.62 -17.59
C ARG A 78 13.24 -1.50 -17.22
N LYS A 79 13.27 -2.05 -15.99
CA LYS A 79 14.48 -2.72 -15.46
C LYS A 79 14.63 -4.19 -15.89
N ASP A 80 13.53 -4.87 -16.23
CA ASP A 80 13.54 -6.31 -16.55
C ASP A 80 13.38 -6.59 -18.06
N LYS A 81 14.12 -5.87 -18.89
CA LYS A 81 13.94 -5.93 -20.33
C LYS A 81 14.52 -7.18 -21.00
N LYS A 82 13.64 -8.07 -21.42
CA LYS A 82 13.78 -8.71 -22.73
C LYS A 82 13.18 -7.75 -23.77
N PRO A 83 13.81 -7.52 -24.94
CA PRO A 83 13.26 -6.64 -25.97
C PRO A 83 11.84 -7.12 -26.38
N GLY A 84 10.82 -6.28 -26.21
CA GLY A 84 9.44 -6.56 -26.62
C GLY A 84 8.44 -6.91 -25.53
N GLU A 85 8.84 -7.14 -24.28
CA GLU A 85 7.92 -7.47 -23.20
C GLU A 85 7.71 -6.27 -22.25
N LEU A 86 6.49 -5.76 -22.21
CA LEU A 86 6.07 -4.70 -21.29
C LEU A 86 5.61 -5.32 -19.97
N ILE A 87 6.55 -5.59 -19.05
CA ILE A 87 6.22 -6.13 -17.73
C ILE A 87 5.78 -4.99 -16.83
N ARG A 88 4.54 -5.06 -16.34
CA ARG A 88 4.02 -4.16 -15.29
C ARG A 88 4.29 -4.77 -13.91
N GLU A 89 4.67 -3.93 -12.96
CA GLU A 89 4.77 -4.36 -11.56
C GLU A 89 3.37 -4.68 -11.03
N ILE A 90 3.22 -5.88 -10.45
CA ILE A 90 1.97 -6.35 -9.85
C ILE A 90 2.21 -6.64 -8.38
N ALA A 91 1.32 -6.12 -7.53
CA ALA A 91 1.29 -6.43 -6.11
C ALA A 91 -0.09 -6.95 -5.72
N TYR A 92 -0.10 -7.84 -4.74
CA TYR A 92 -1.30 -8.49 -4.24
C TYR A 92 -1.48 -8.17 -2.76
N PHE A 93 -2.72 -7.95 -2.34
CA PHE A 93 -3.06 -7.68 -0.95
C PHE A 93 -4.24 -8.56 -0.54
N LEU A 94 -4.06 -9.32 0.52
CA LEU A 94 -5.13 -10.06 1.15
C LEU A 94 -5.84 -9.15 2.16
N CYS A 95 -7.13 -8.94 1.96
CA CYS A 95 -7.96 -8.06 2.77
C CYS A 95 -8.97 -8.86 3.57
N HIS A 96 -9.07 -8.58 4.86
CA HIS A 96 -10.15 -9.06 5.74
C HIS A 96 -10.89 -7.84 6.28
N THR A 97 -12.17 -7.73 5.97
CA THR A 97 -12.93 -6.50 6.24
C THR A 97 -14.28 -6.79 6.91
N ALA A 98 -14.91 -5.74 7.43
CA ALA A 98 -16.33 -5.79 7.69
C ALA A 98 -17.10 -5.86 6.37
N PRO A 99 -18.33 -6.36 6.35
CA PRO A 99 -19.20 -6.31 5.20
C PRO A 99 -19.42 -4.87 4.70
N GLY A 100 -19.44 -4.71 3.37
CA GLY A 100 -19.76 -3.43 2.74
C GLY A 100 -18.59 -2.44 2.62
N VAL A 101 -17.34 -2.86 2.87
CA VAL A 101 -16.16 -2.02 2.64
C VAL A 101 -15.94 -1.84 1.14
N THR A 102 -15.77 -0.61 0.71
CA THR A 102 -15.58 -0.26 -0.70
C THR A 102 -14.15 -0.50 -1.17
N MET A 103 -13.97 -0.73 -2.47
CA MET A 103 -12.63 -0.81 -3.08
C MET A 103 -11.80 0.45 -2.83
N ALA A 104 -12.42 1.64 -2.79
CA ALA A 104 -11.72 2.89 -2.49
C ALA A 104 -11.07 2.87 -1.10
N GLU A 105 -11.77 2.36 -0.09
CA GLU A 105 -11.24 2.23 1.27
C GLU A 105 -10.12 1.20 1.34
N LEU A 106 -10.24 0.08 0.60
CA LEU A 106 -9.18 -0.93 0.50
C LEU A 106 -7.91 -0.36 -0.15
N VAL A 107 -8.05 0.42 -1.21
CA VAL A 107 -6.93 1.08 -1.91
C VAL A 107 -6.21 2.06 -0.99
N ILE A 108 -6.94 2.89 -0.24
CA ILE A 108 -6.35 3.81 0.74
C ILE A 108 -5.61 3.02 1.83
N ALA A 109 -6.22 1.96 2.37
CA ALA A 109 -5.58 1.12 3.39
C ALA A 109 -4.30 0.44 2.88
N ALA A 110 -4.30 -0.06 1.62
CA ALA A 110 -3.11 -0.63 0.99
C ALA A 110 -1.99 0.41 0.79
N GLY A 111 -2.35 1.68 0.57
CA GLY A 111 -1.41 2.80 0.43
C GLY A 111 -0.70 3.18 1.73
N GLN A 112 -1.31 2.93 2.90
CA GLN A 112 -0.76 3.32 4.21
C GLN A 112 0.63 2.72 4.49
N ARG A 113 0.91 1.52 3.99
CA ARG A 113 2.23 0.89 4.16
C ARG A 113 3.36 1.77 3.62
N TRP A 114 3.13 2.41 2.46
CA TRP A 114 4.15 3.26 1.86
C TRP A 114 4.44 4.52 2.69
N MET A 115 3.44 5.07 3.36
CA MET A 115 3.62 6.22 4.25
C MET A 115 4.59 5.93 5.39
N VAL A 116 4.63 4.68 5.88
CA VAL A 116 5.60 4.25 6.88
C VAL A 116 7.02 4.27 6.30
N GLU A 117 7.21 3.75 5.10
CA GLU A 117 8.51 3.75 4.42
C GLU A 117 8.99 5.18 4.13
N GLU A 118 8.11 6.07 3.68
CA GLU A 118 8.41 7.50 3.48
C GLU A 118 8.76 8.18 4.80
N SER A 119 8.02 7.88 5.87
CA SER A 119 8.31 8.42 7.20
C SER A 119 9.71 8.02 7.67
N PHE A 120 10.13 6.78 7.44
CA PHE A 120 11.50 6.35 7.73
C PHE A 120 12.54 7.05 6.86
N GLN A 121 12.28 7.27 5.58
CA GLN A 121 13.18 8.01 4.70
C GLN A 121 13.33 9.47 5.15
N VAL A 122 12.22 10.11 5.51
CA VAL A 122 12.25 11.48 6.07
C VAL A 122 13.02 11.50 7.40
N ALA A 123 12.77 10.52 8.29
CA ALA A 123 13.48 10.44 9.56
C ALA A 123 15.00 10.27 9.37
N LYS A 124 15.42 9.46 8.40
CA LYS A 124 16.84 9.32 8.05
C LYS A 124 17.42 10.61 7.50
N GLY A 125 16.77 11.20 6.51
CA GLY A 125 17.31 12.39 5.81
C GLY A 125 17.18 13.71 6.57
N GLN A 126 16.22 13.84 7.50
CA GLN A 126 15.95 15.12 8.19
C GLN A 126 16.39 15.13 9.65
N VAL A 127 16.40 14.01 10.32
CA VAL A 127 16.73 13.92 11.76
C VAL A 127 17.83 12.90 12.07
N GLY A 128 18.49 12.33 11.06
CA GLY A 128 19.64 11.47 11.22
C GLY A 128 19.33 10.14 11.93
N LEU A 129 18.17 9.54 11.70
CA LEU A 129 17.75 8.32 12.39
C LEU A 129 18.74 7.15 12.21
N ASP A 130 19.46 7.08 11.10
CA ASP A 130 20.47 6.09 10.75
C ASP A 130 21.91 6.51 11.00
N GLU A 131 22.15 7.70 11.55
CA GLU A 131 23.48 8.23 11.84
C GLU A 131 24.03 7.83 13.21
N HIS A 132 23.43 6.78 13.84
CA HIS A 132 23.84 6.31 15.15
C HIS A 132 25.11 5.44 15.08
N GLU A 133 26.22 5.94 15.61
CA GLU A 133 27.52 5.24 15.59
C GLU A 133 27.91 4.60 16.93
N VAL A 134 27.14 4.79 18.00
CA VAL A 134 27.49 4.35 19.34
C VAL A 134 26.92 2.97 19.65
N ARG A 135 27.77 2.05 20.17
CA ARG A 135 27.41 0.63 20.41
C ARG A 135 26.59 0.36 21.67
N LYS A 136 26.45 1.34 22.56
CA LYS A 136 25.72 1.16 23.82
C LYS A 136 24.21 1.19 23.61
N TRP A 137 23.51 0.19 24.16
CA TRP A 137 22.05 0.07 24.08
C TRP A 137 21.31 1.32 24.57
N CYS A 138 21.70 1.87 25.72
CA CYS A 138 21.11 3.11 26.25
C CYS A 138 21.30 4.30 25.31
N SER A 139 22.43 4.37 24.61
CA SER A 139 22.71 5.44 23.65
C SER A 139 21.84 5.30 22.40
N TRP A 140 21.63 4.08 21.92
CA TRP A 140 20.73 3.80 20.83
C TRP A 140 19.28 4.22 21.15
N TYR A 141 18.78 3.87 22.32
CA TYR A 141 17.44 4.31 22.77
C TYR A 141 17.31 5.83 22.83
N ARG A 142 18.29 6.50 23.41
CA ARG A 142 18.30 7.98 23.48
C ARG A 142 18.28 8.61 22.11
N HIS A 143 19.15 8.16 21.21
CA HIS A 143 19.24 8.65 19.83
C HIS A 143 17.89 8.46 19.11
N THR A 144 17.36 7.23 19.08
CA THR A 144 16.10 6.92 18.43
C THR A 144 14.93 7.73 19.00
N THR A 145 14.86 7.88 20.34
CA THR A 145 13.81 8.68 20.98
C THR A 145 13.90 10.15 20.59
N VAL A 146 15.09 10.73 20.55
CA VAL A 146 15.29 12.13 20.14
C VAL A 146 14.94 12.33 18.68
N CYS A 147 15.34 11.42 17.79
CA CYS A 147 14.98 11.47 16.37
C CYS A 147 13.46 11.39 16.16
N MET A 148 12.79 10.47 16.86
CA MET A 148 11.32 10.35 16.79
C MET A 148 10.61 11.61 17.32
N LEU A 149 11.12 12.22 18.41
CA LEU A 149 10.57 13.46 18.96
C LEU A 149 10.76 14.63 17.99
N ALA A 150 11.96 14.77 17.43
CA ALA A 150 12.27 15.79 16.42
C ALA A 150 11.38 15.64 15.18
N MET A 151 11.18 14.40 14.70
CA MET A 151 10.28 14.14 13.57
C MET A 151 8.83 14.50 13.91
N ALA A 152 8.32 14.11 15.06
CA ALA A 152 6.98 14.47 15.52
C ALA A 152 6.80 16.00 15.59
N PHE A 153 7.79 16.71 16.08
CA PHE A 153 7.82 18.17 16.10
C PHE A 153 7.75 18.76 14.68
N LEU A 154 8.59 18.29 13.75
CA LEU A 154 8.57 18.74 12.35
C LEU A 154 7.22 18.50 11.68
N ILE A 155 6.60 17.35 11.91
CA ILE A 155 5.27 17.03 11.38
C ILE A 155 4.22 17.97 11.96
N ALA A 156 4.26 18.24 13.28
CA ALA A 156 3.33 19.12 13.94
C ALA A 156 3.46 20.58 13.45
N VAL A 157 4.68 21.05 13.25
CA VAL A 157 4.94 22.40 12.69
C VAL A 157 4.45 22.46 11.24
N ARG A 158 4.78 21.47 10.42
CA ARG A 158 4.34 21.40 9.02
C ARG A 158 2.81 21.41 8.90
N SER A 159 2.12 20.65 9.73
CA SER A 159 0.64 20.56 9.70
C SER A 159 -0.05 21.88 10.05
N ARG A 160 0.64 22.75 10.83
CA ARG A 160 0.14 24.10 11.17
C ARG A 160 0.44 25.13 10.08
N LEU A 161 1.58 24.99 9.40
CA LEU A 161 2.01 25.92 8.37
C LEU A 161 1.43 25.61 6.99
N ILE A 162 1.19 24.33 6.71
CA ILE A 162 0.66 23.82 5.44
C ILE A 162 -0.59 23.01 5.77
N PRO A 163 -1.78 23.61 5.73
CA PRO A 163 -3.02 22.85 5.97
C PRO A 163 -3.13 21.71 4.95
N PRO A 164 -3.66 20.54 5.36
CA PRO A 164 -3.84 19.41 4.47
C PRO A 164 -4.71 19.84 3.28
N GLN A 165 -4.22 19.64 2.08
CA GLN A 165 -5.04 19.82 0.90
C GLN A 165 -6.13 18.76 0.91
N PRO A 166 -7.39 19.13 0.62
CA PRO A 166 -8.46 18.15 0.49
C PRO A 166 -8.05 17.14 -0.59
N PRO A 167 -8.38 15.85 -0.41
CA PRO A 167 -8.09 14.84 -1.43
C PRO A 167 -8.73 15.32 -2.74
N THR A 168 -7.94 15.40 -3.79
CA THR A 168 -8.42 15.66 -5.14
C THR A 168 -9.30 14.49 -5.54
N LEU A 169 -10.60 14.64 -5.32
CA LEU A 169 -11.59 13.75 -5.90
C LEU A 169 -11.45 13.91 -7.42
N GLY A 170 -10.98 12.87 -8.08
CA GLY A 170 -10.93 12.82 -9.53
C GLY A 170 -12.29 13.20 -10.14
N PRO A 171 -12.32 13.59 -11.44
CA PRO A 171 -13.56 14.04 -12.07
C PRO A 171 -14.64 12.99 -11.86
N ARG A 172 -15.78 13.45 -11.32
CA ARG A 172 -17.00 12.63 -11.29
C ARG A 172 -17.45 12.43 -12.73
N PRO A 173 -17.94 11.23 -13.05
CA PRO A 173 -18.48 10.94 -14.37
C PRO A 173 -19.65 11.86 -14.73
#